data_c4c3f038b272ab1daf40323e491d175c
#
_entry.id   c4c3f038b272ab1daf40323e491d175c
#
_cell.length_a   1.000
_cell.length_b   1.000
_cell.length_c   1.000
_cell.angle_alpha   90.00
_cell.angle_beta   90.00
_cell.angle_gamma   90.00
#
_symmetry.space_group_name_H-M   'P 1'
#
loop_
_entity.id
_entity.type
_entity.pdbx_description
1 polymer ?
#
loop_
_entity_poly.entity_id
_entity_poly.type
_entity_poly.pdbx_seq_one_letter_code
_entity_poly.pdbx_strand_id
1 'polypeptide(L)'
;MKHKSLVILLIPVLLVTMPLMMSGDNDSDKKDKVKGAAQGVANVPGEYQGVVLRAGSICPEITPPLIAAQIEAESNWNPNAASEAGAQGMTQFMPATWASAGKDGDGDGKAEINNAQDAIYSQGAYMCSLASEVKERISAGKLKGDVAQLALAAYNAGMGAVDAAGGIPPYKETQSYVPKIMELAAKYTAARAVGGGGGSAGGQAAIAAARQYLGVPYVWGGESGSGLD
;
A
#
# COMPACT_ATOMS: atom_id res chain seq x y z
N MET A 1 60.70 13.21 31.39
CA MET A 1 60.56 12.48 30.15
C MET A 1 60.22 11.04 30.50
N LYS A 2 58.96 10.62 30.28
CA LYS A 2 58.48 9.25 30.56
C LYS A 2 58.02 8.64 29.27
N HIS A 3 58.77 7.68 28.72
CA HIS A 3 58.41 6.91 27.55
C HIS A 3 57.26 5.94 27.90
N LYS A 4 56.14 6.01 27.17
CA LYS A 4 55.09 5.00 27.22
C LYS A 4 55.34 4.00 26.10
N SER A 5 55.71 2.79 26.46
CA SER A 5 55.85 1.65 25.55
C SER A 5 54.49 1.21 25.05
N LEU A 6 54.32 1.18 23.74
CA LEU A 6 53.15 0.63 23.04
C LEU A 6 53.35 -0.87 22.88
N VAL A 7 52.56 -1.69 23.58
CA VAL A 7 52.54 -3.14 23.43
C VAL A 7 51.56 -3.49 22.30
N ILE A 8 52.11 -3.91 21.17
CA ILE A 8 51.31 -4.43 20.04
C ILE A 8 51.05 -5.93 20.33
N LEU A 9 49.80 -6.26 20.59
CA LEU A 9 49.34 -7.63 20.77
C LEU A 9 49.03 -8.24 19.38
N LEU A 10 49.94 -9.09 18.88
CA LEU A 10 49.72 -9.90 17.67
C LEU A 10 48.80 -11.07 18.00
N ILE A 11 47.56 -11.05 17.43
CA ILE A 11 46.65 -12.19 17.49
C ILE A 11 46.97 -13.09 16.28
N PRO A 12 47.24 -14.39 16.47
CA PRO A 12 47.47 -15.30 15.36
C PRO A 12 46.14 -15.63 14.66
N VAL A 13 46.09 -15.39 13.34
CA VAL A 13 45.00 -15.83 12.45
C VAL A 13 45.09 -17.35 12.31
N LEU A 14 44.14 -18.06 12.93
CA LEU A 14 43.97 -19.50 12.75
C LEU A 14 43.22 -19.76 11.45
N LEU A 15 43.89 -20.17 10.40
CA LEU A 15 43.31 -20.66 9.16
C LEU A 15 42.67 -22.03 9.42
N VAL A 16 41.33 -22.04 9.56
CA VAL A 16 40.55 -23.28 9.56
C VAL A 16 40.19 -23.58 8.10
N THR A 17 40.87 -24.55 7.51
CA THR A 17 40.51 -25.14 6.22
C THR A 17 39.31 -26.05 6.42
N MET A 18 38.13 -25.63 5.91
CA MET A 18 36.94 -26.46 5.88
C MET A 18 36.89 -27.24 4.56
N PRO A 19 36.69 -28.56 4.58
CA PRO A 19 36.56 -29.33 3.35
C PRO A 19 35.25 -29.01 2.65
N LEU A 20 35.33 -28.77 1.33
CA LEU A 20 34.23 -28.58 0.42
C LEU A 20 33.49 -29.92 0.23
N MET A 21 32.41 -30.17 0.97
CA MET A 21 31.48 -31.23 0.65
C MET A 21 30.46 -30.67 -0.36
N MET A 22 30.60 -31.07 -1.62
CA MET A 22 29.54 -31.00 -2.62
C MET A 22 28.47 -32.01 -2.23
N SER A 23 27.38 -31.51 -1.63
CA SER A 23 26.09 -32.19 -1.64
C SER A 23 25.21 -31.43 -2.63
N GLY A 24 24.89 -32.09 -3.71
CA GLY A 24 23.82 -31.64 -4.60
C GLY A 24 22.51 -31.79 -3.87
N ASP A 25 21.87 -30.68 -3.61
CA ASP A 25 20.49 -30.65 -3.15
C ASP A 25 19.65 -29.86 -4.12
N ASN A 26 18.67 -30.58 -4.60
CA ASN A 26 17.55 -30.13 -5.41
C ASN A 26 17.01 -28.78 -4.89
N ASP A 27 17.15 -27.77 -5.73
CA ASP A 27 16.49 -26.49 -5.57
C ASP A 27 14.99 -26.69 -5.94
N SER A 28 14.28 -27.29 -4.99
CA SER A 28 12.81 -27.40 -5.04
C SER A 28 12.25 -26.22 -4.29
N ASP A 29 11.81 -25.20 -5.04
CA ASP A 29 10.65 -24.33 -4.76
C ASP A 29 10.28 -24.12 -3.27
N LYS A 30 11.04 -23.33 -2.55
CA LYS A 30 10.48 -22.53 -1.46
C LYS A 30 9.92 -21.24 -2.04
N LYS A 31 8.81 -21.33 -2.75
CA LYS A 31 7.84 -20.26 -2.84
C LYS A 31 7.34 -20.01 -1.41
N ASP A 32 7.95 -19.07 -0.74
CA ASP A 32 7.39 -18.52 0.48
C ASP A 32 5.99 -18.03 0.14
N LYS A 33 5.00 -18.80 0.60
CA LYS A 33 3.58 -18.42 0.57
C LYS A 33 3.46 -17.18 1.43
N VAL A 34 3.57 -16.01 0.82
CA VAL A 34 3.02 -14.79 1.37
C VAL A 34 1.50 -15.03 1.47
N LYS A 35 1.08 -15.53 2.62
CA LYS A 35 -0.33 -15.61 3.03
C LYS A 35 -0.82 -14.24 3.46
N GLY A 36 -0.71 -13.26 2.58
CA GLY A 36 -1.56 -12.10 2.58
C GLY A 36 -2.55 -12.33 1.46
N ALA A 37 -3.77 -12.77 1.77
CA ALA A 37 -4.84 -12.75 0.78
C ALA A 37 -4.95 -11.30 0.34
N ALA A 38 -4.51 -10.98 -0.88
CA ALA A 38 -4.71 -9.67 -1.46
C ALA A 38 -6.20 -9.37 -1.36
N GLN A 39 -6.56 -8.40 -0.51
CA GLN A 39 -7.95 -7.98 -0.40
C GLN A 39 -8.28 -7.33 -1.74
N GLY A 40 -9.14 -7.97 -2.53
CA GLY A 40 -9.66 -7.39 -3.75
C GLY A 40 -10.35 -6.07 -3.42
N VAL A 41 -10.33 -5.13 -4.37
CA VAL A 41 -11.05 -3.87 -4.26
C VAL A 41 -12.23 -3.88 -5.24
N ALA A 42 -13.40 -3.40 -4.80
CA ALA A 42 -14.59 -3.27 -5.61
C ALA A 42 -14.93 -1.78 -5.81
N ASN A 43 -15.78 -1.48 -6.80
CA ASN A 43 -16.33 -0.13 -7.04
C ASN A 43 -15.29 0.98 -7.31
N VAL A 44 -14.05 0.63 -7.61
CA VAL A 44 -13.02 1.57 -8.07
C VAL A 44 -13.18 1.78 -9.58
N PRO A 45 -13.06 3.03 -10.10
CA PRO A 45 -13.02 3.26 -11.54
C PRO A 45 -11.94 2.39 -12.21
N GLY A 46 -12.30 1.76 -13.35
CA GLY A 46 -11.49 0.69 -13.96
C GLY A 46 -10.03 1.06 -14.21
N GLU A 47 -9.80 2.29 -14.68
CA GLU A 47 -8.47 2.86 -14.95
C GLU A 47 -7.57 2.98 -13.71
N TYR A 48 -8.14 3.07 -12.51
CA TYR A 48 -7.39 3.21 -11.25
C TYR A 48 -7.27 1.91 -10.45
N GLN A 49 -7.97 0.85 -10.84
CA GLN A 49 -8.00 -0.41 -10.09
C GLN A 49 -6.60 -0.97 -9.83
N GLY A 50 -5.76 -1.00 -10.86
CA GLY A 50 -4.40 -1.54 -10.76
C GLY A 50 -3.51 -0.75 -9.80
N VAL A 51 -3.54 0.58 -9.86
CA VAL A 51 -2.72 1.42 -8.98
C VAL A 51 -3.24 1.43 -7.54
N VAL A 52 -4.57 1.38 -7.33
CA VAL A 52 -5.17 1.26 -5.98
C VAL A 52 -4.76 -0.05 -5.32
N LEU A 53 -4.77 -1.16 -6.07
CA LEU A 53 -4.29 -2.45 -5.54
C LEU A 53 -2.80 -2.37 -5.16
N ARG A 54 -1.94 -1.79 -6.00
CA ARG A 54 -0.52 -1.62 -5.67
C ARG A 54 -0.33 -0.73 -4.45
N ALA A 55 -0.98 0.43 -4.40
CA ALA A 55 -0.90 1.40 -3.32
C ALA A 55 -1.35 0.83 -1.96
N GLY A 56 -2.45 0.07 -1.96
CA GLY A 56 -3.00 -0.56 -0.76
C GLY A 56 -2.37 -1.91 -0.39
N SER A 57 -1.29 -2.31 -1.08
CA SER A 57 -0.54 -3.54 -0.79
C SER A 57 0.89 -3.27 -0.30
N ILE A 58 1.26 -2.00 -0.08
CA ILE A 58 2.60 -1.59 0.35
C ILE A 58 2.87 -2.04 1.79
N CYS A 59 1.87 -1.95 2.67
CA CYS A 59 1.96 -2.39 4.06
C CYS A 59 0.62 -2.97 4.55
N PRO A 60 0.61 -3.79 5.59
CA PRO A 60 -0.59 -4.51 6.00
C PRO A 60 -1.70 -3.64 6.62
N GLU A 61 -1.35 -2.50 7.17
CA GLU A 61 -2.29 -1.60 7.84
C GLU A 61 -3.12 -0.76 6.84
N ILE A 62 -2.58 -0.53 5.64
CA ILE A 62 -3.19 0.32 4.62
C ILE A 62 -3.66 -0.54 3.46
N THR A 63 -4.95 -0.80 3.42
CA THR A 63 -5.56 -1.75 2.47
C THR A 63 -6.08 -1.04 1.21
N PRO A 64 -6.23 -1.75 0.06
CA PRO A 64 -6.81 -1.16 -1.14
C PRO A 64 -8.20 -0.52 -0.93
N PRO A 65 -9.14 -1.12 -0.16
CA PRO A 65 -10.39 -0.46 0.19
C PRO A 65 -10.21 0.86 0.96
N LEU A 66 -9.22 0.94 1.85
CA LEU A 66 -8.95 2.17 2.61
C LEU A 66 -8.42 3.28 1.71
N ILE A 67 -7.49 2.96 0.78
CA ILE A 67 -6.98 3.90 -0.22
C ILE A 67 -8.12 4.43 -1.09
N ALA A 68 -8.98 3.54 -1.63
CA ALA A 68 -10.11 3.94 -2.45
C ALA A 68 -11.10 4.85 -1.70
N ALA A 69 -11.41 4.52 -0.46
CA ALA A 69 -12.29 5.31 0.40
C ALA A 69 -11.72 6.70 0.69
N GLN A 70 -10.42 6.77 0.92
CA GLN A 70 -9.74 8.04 1.15
C GLN A 70 -9.76 8.92 -0.11
N ILE A 71 -9.49 8.38 -1.30
CA ILE A 71 -9.58 9.11 -2.57
C ILE A 71 -11.00 9.67 -2.80
N GLU A 72 -12.03 8.85 -2.53
CA GLU A 72 -13.43 9.34 -2.63
C GLU A 72 -13.68 10.48 -1.64
N ALA A 73 -13.18 10.39 -0.42
CA ALA A 73 -13.36 11.42 0.58
C ALA A 73 -12.62 12.72 0.24
N GLU A 74 -11.42 12.64 -0.36
CA GLU A 74 -10.55 13.77 -0.72
C GLU A 74 -11.08 14.55 -1.93
N SER A 75 -11.45 13.87 -3.01
CA SER A 75 -11.74 14.52 -4.27
C SER A 75 -12.93 13.94 -5.05
N ASN A 76 -13.54 12.87 -4.55
CA ASN A 76 -14.49 12.06 -5.31
C ASN A 76 -13.91 11.63 -6.68
N TRP A 77 -12.65 11.14 -6.67
CA TRP A 77 -11.92 10.67 -7.85
C TRP A 77 -11.59 11.76 -8.89
N ASN A 78 -11.60 13.03 -8.54
CA ASN A 78 -11.26 14.12 -9.43
C ASN A 78 -9.73 14.41 -9.43
N PRO A 79 -8.99 14.11 -10.53
CA PRO A 79 -7.55 14.35 -10.57
C PRO A 79 -7.16 15.84 -10.60
N ASN A 80 -8.11 16.71 -10.92
CA ASN A 80 -7.89 18.16 -11.01
C ASN A 80 -8.47 18.90 -9.80
N ALA A 81 -8.78 18.21 -8.70
CA ALA A 81 -9.28 18.85 -7.51
C ALA A 81 -8.24 19.79 -6.89
N ALA A 82 -8.70 20.92 -6.40
CA ALA A 82 -7.89 21.87 -5.64
C ALA A 82 -8.71 22.42 -4.48
N SER A 83 -8.11 22.49 -3.29
CA SER A 83 -8.75 23.09 -2.12
C SER A 83 -8.35 24.57 -1.97
N GLU A 84 -9.15 25.33 -1.22
CA GLU A 84 -8.82 26.71 -0.85
C GLU A 84 -7.50 26.79 -0.03
N ALA A 85 -7.16 25.74 0.71
CA ALA A 85 -5.92 25.64 1.46
C ALA A 85 -4.70 25.29 0.57
N GLY A 86 -4.90 25.02 -0.72
CA GLY A 86 -3.84 24.72 -1.68
C GLY A 86 -3.47 23.25 -1.83
N ALA A 87 -4.27 22.34 -1.28
CA ALA A 87 -4.13 20.91 -1.58
C ALA A 87 -4.53 20.61 -3.04
N GLN A 88 -3.86 19.66 -3.69
CA GLN A 88 -3.95 19.43 -5.12
C GLN A 88 -4.12 17.95 -5.48
N GLY A 89 -4.76 17.73 -6.63
CA GLY A 89 -4.88 16.44 -7.27
C GLY A 89 -5.90 15.52 -6.61
N MET A 90 -5.94 14.30 -7.09
CA MET A 90 -6.92 13.29 -6.68
C MET A 90 -6.87 12.96 -5.17
N THR A 91 -5.69 13.02 -4.58
CA THR A 91 -5.42 12.65 -3.20
C THR A 91 -5.17 13.83 -2.27
N GLN A 92 -5.37 15.06 -2.77
CA GLN A 92 -5.27 16.31 -2.01
C GLN A 92 -3.97 16.50 -1.24
N PHE A 93 -2.84 16.19 -1.87
CA PHE A 93 -1.54 16.50 -1.30
C PHE A 93 -1.30 18.00 -1.22
N MET A 94 -0.76 18.46 -0.10
CA MET A 94 -0.13 19.79 -0.04
C MET A 94 1.18 19.76 -0.86
N PRO A 95 1.50 20.82 -1.64
CA PRO A 95 2.72 20.86 -2.45
C PRO A 95 4.01 20.61 -1.67
N ALA A 96 4.09 21.10 -0.42
CA ALA A 96 5.24 20.86 0.44
C ALA A 96 5.40 19.38 0.82
N THR A 97 4.29 18.68 1.09
CA THR A 97 4.28 17.24 1.35
C THR A 97 4.62 16.46 0.07
N TRP A 98 4.06 16.87 -1.06
CA TRP A 98 4.34 16.26 -2.36
C TRP A 98 5.83 16.28 -2.70
N ALA A 99 6.51 17.39 -2.45
CA ALA A 99 7.95 17.55 -2.73
C ALA A 99 8.82 16.46 -2.07
N SER A 100 8.36 15.88 -0.95
CA SER A 100 9.08 14.83 -0.23
C SER A 100 8.46 13.43 -0.38
N ALA A 101 7.15 13.34 -0.58
CA ALA A 101 6.40 12.08 -0.60
C ALA A 101 6.02 11.61 -2.02
N GLY A 102 6.04 12.50 -3.02
CA GLY A 102 5.67 12.19 -4.40
C GLY A 102 6.51 11.05 -4.98
N LYS A 103 5.83 10.12 -5.64
CA LYS A 103 6.40 8.94 -6.29
C LYS A 103 5.89 8.83 -7.72
N ASP A 104 6.74 8.34 -8.60
CA ASP A 104 6.35 7.88 -9.93
C ASP A 104 5.52 6.58 -9.79
N GLY A 105 4.25 6.68 -10.08
CA GLY A 105 3.28 5.58 -9.95
C GLY A 105 2.97 4.87 -11.26
N ASP A 106 3.22 5.51 -12.41
CA ASP A 106 2.99 4.95 -13.74
C ASP A 106 4.28 4.49 -14.44
N GLY A 107 5.45 4.90 -13.93
CA GLY A 107 6.76 4.47 -14.42
C GLY A 107 7.30 5.33 -15.56
N ASP A 108 6.81 6.56 -15.73
CA ASP A 108 7.27 7.49 -16.77
C ASP A 108 8.57 8.25 -16.40
N GLY A 109 9.05 8.08 -15.17
CA GLY A 109 10.26 8.70 -14.62
C GLY A 109 10.03 10.04 -13.96
N LYS A 110 8.77 10.45 -13.75
CA LYS A 110 8.40 11.69 -13.07
C LYS A 110 7.43 11.40 -11.93
N ALA A 111 7.24 12.37 -11.05
CA ALA A 111 6.20 12.35 -10.03
C ALA A 111 5.39 13.65 -10.14
N GLU A 112 4.19 13.56 -10.68
CA GLU A 112 3.33 14.70 -10.96
C GLU A 112 2.06 14.68 -10.12
N ILE A 113 1.83 15.70 -9.30
CA ILE A 113 0.75 15.75 -8.30
C ILE A 113 -0.66 15.63 -8.90
N ASN A 114 -0.84 16.03 -10.17
CA ASN A 114 -2.10 15.93 -10.92
C ASN A 114 -2.17 14.68 -11.81
N ASN A 115 -1.11 13.87 -11.87
CA ASN A 115 -1.16 12.55 -12.46
C ASN A 115 -1.84 11.60 -11.46
N ALA A 116 -2.95 11.01 -11.87
CA ALA A 116 -3.75 10.17 -10.97
C ALA A 116 -3.00 8.93 -10.46
N GLN A 117 -2.17 8.30 -11.31
CA GLN A 117 -1.42 7.10 -10.90
C GLN A 117 -0.31 7.44 -9.90
N ASP A 118 0.39 8.55 -10.13
CA ASP A 118 1.40 9.06 -9.19
C ASP A 118 0.78 9.44 -7.86
N ALA A 119 -0.32 10.20 -7.90
CA ALA A 119 -1.03 10.64 -6.71
C ALA A 119 -1.51 9.46 -5.86
N ILE A 120 -2.15 8.46 -6.47
CA ILE A 120 -2.67 7.27 -5.77
C ILE A 120 -1.52 6.43 -5.19
N TYR A 121 -0.45 6.19 -5.96
CA TYR A 121 0.68 5.41 -5.47
C TYR A 121 1.44 6.13 -4.35
N SER A 122 1.62 7.44 -4.50
CA SER A 122 2.21 8.30 -3.46
C SER A 122 1.39 8.29 -2.18
N GLN A 123 0.05 8.35 -2.28
CA GLN A 123 -0.85 8.26 -1.13
C GLN A 123 -0.63 6.95 -0.36
N GLY A 124 -0.60 5.81 -1.04
CA GLY A 124 -0.33 4.51 -0.39
C GLY A 124 1.01 4.47 0.32
N ALA A 125 2.07 4.94 -0.34
CA ALA A 125 3.41 4.99 0.24
C ALA A 125 3.47 5.93 1.46
N TYR A 126 2.86 7.11 1.37
CA TYR A 126 2.82 8.07 2.46
C TYR A 126 1.99 7.58 3.65
N MET A 127 0.82 7.00 3.39
CA MET A 127 0.00 6.38 4.44
C MET A 127 0.74 5.25 5.16
N CYS A 128 1.52 4.44 4.45
CA CYS A 128 2.35 3.41 5.06
C CYS A 128 3.49 3.99 5.90
N SER A 129 4.09 5.11 5.49
CA SER A 129 5.06 5.84 6.31
C SER A 129 4.42 6.34 7.60
N LEU A 130 3.25 6.99 7.52
CA LEU A 130 2.50 7.44 8.68
C LEU A 130 2.10 6.28 9.61
N ALA A 131 1.67 5.15 9.05
CA ALA A 131 1.34 3.95 9.83
C ALA A 131 2.56 3.41 10.59
N SER A 132 3.74 3.41 9.96
CA SER A 132 4.99 3.03 10.63
C SER A 132 5.32 3.96 11.80
N GLU A 133 5.24 5.27 11.57
CA GLU A 133 5.48 6.28 12.61
C GLU A 133 4.48 6.15 13.77
N VAL A 134 3.20 5.90 13.48
CA VAL A 134 2.16 5.65 14.49
C VAL A 134 2.49 4.42 15.32
N LYS A 135 2.91 3.31 14.70
CA LYS A 135 3.29 2.07 15.40
C LYS A 135 4.46 2.29 16.36
N GLU A 136 5.47 3.03 15.95
CA GLU A 136 6.59 3.41 16.81
C GLU A 136 6.13 4.20 18.04
N ARG A 137 5.22 5.18 17.84
CA ARG A 137 4.68 6.00 18.93
C ARG A 137 3.76 5.22 19.87
N ILE A 138 2.97 4.28 19.34
CA ILE A 138 2.16 3.36 20.16
C ILE A 138 3.08 2.47 21.00
N SER A 139 4.12 1.90 20.40
CA SER A 139 5.10 1.07 21.10
C SER A 139 5.85 1.82 22.19
N ALA A 140 6.09 3.13 21.99
CA ALA A 140 6.69 4.02 22.97
C ALA A 140 5.67 4.53 24.04
N GLY A 141 4.42 4.11 23.99
CA GLY A 141 3.37 4.54 24.91
C GLY A 141 2.90 6.00 24.73
N LYS A 142 3.28 6.64 23.59
CA LYS A 142 2.91 8.04 23.30
C LYS A 142 1.53 8.18 22.67
N LEU A 143 1.12 7.21 21.89
CA LEU A 143 -0.20 7.18 21.24
C LEU A 143 -1.00 5.95 21.67
N LYS A 144 -2.33 6.08 21.60
CA LYS A 144 -3.29 4.98 21.81
C LYS A 144 -4.34 5.03 20.71
N GLY A 145 -4.65 3.87 20.12
CA GLY A 145 -5.69 3.75 19.10
C GLY A 145 -5.33 2.76 17.99
N ASP A 146 -6.20 2.70 17.00
CA ASP A 146 -6.00 1.91 15.79
C ASP A 146 -5.00 2.59 14.85
N VAL A 147 -4.08 1.81 14.28
CA VAL A 147 -2.98 2.35 13.46
C VAL A 147 -3.50 3.02 12.20
N ALA A 148 -4.47 2.43 11.50
CA ALA A 148 -5.00 3.00 10.26
C ALA A 148 -5.77 4.29 10.53
N GLN A 149 -6.56 4.34 11.61
CA GLN A 149 -7.30 5.55 12.00
C GLN A 149 -6.36 6.70 12.39
N LEU A 150 -5.29 6.41 13.14
CA LEU A 150 -4.28 7.40 13.51
C LEU A 150 -3.46 7.86 12.31
N ALA A 151 -3.17 6.98 11.35
CA ALA A 151 -2.51 7.36 10.09
C ALA A 151 -3.42 8.26 9.24
N LEU A 152 -4.73 7.99 9.15
CA LEU A 152 -5.70 8.89 8.51
C LEU A 152 -5.76 10.25 9.20
N ALA A 153 -5.77 10.28 10.54
CA ALA A 153 -5.74 11.52 11.29
C ALA A 153 -4.46 12.31 11.04
N ALA A 154 -3.31 11.62 10.93
CA ALA A 154 -2.02 12.24 10.63
C ALA A 154 -1.95 12.73 9.17
N TYR A 155 -2.58 12.06 8.22
CA TYR A 155 -2.69 12.53 6.83
C TYR A 155 -3.44 13.87 6.76
N ASN A 156 -4.59 13.96 7.45
CA ASN A 156 -5.45 15.15 7.45
C ASN A 156 -4.90 16.30 8.30
N ALA A 157 -4.45 16.02 9.53
CA ALA A 157 -4.09 17.06 10.52
C ALA A 157 -2.58 17.20 10.76
N GLY A 158 -1.79 16.29 10.21
CA GLY A 158 -0.36 16.18 10.47
C GLY A 158 -0.02 15.38 11.73
N MET A 159 1.12 14.67 11.69
CA MET A 159 1.57 13.82 12.81
C MET A 159 1.77 14.61 14.10
N GLY A 160 2.22 15.89 14.01
CA GLY A 160 2.40 16.74 15.18
C GLY A 160 1.11 17.02 15.94
N ALA A 161 -0.03 17.13 15.26
CA ALA A 161 -1.33 17.30 15.91
C ALA A 161 -1.78 15.99 16.59
N VAL A 162 -1.51 14.84 15.97
CA VAL A 162 -1.79 13.51 16.56
C VAL A 162 -0.93 13.29 17.81
N ASP A 163 0.35 13.62 17.76
CA ASP A 163 1.27 13.55 18.91
C ASP A 163 0.80 14.45 20.07
N ALA A 164 0.44 15.69 19.76
CA ALA A 164 -0.03 16.66 20.78
C ALA A 164 -1.34 16.20 21.45
N ALA A 165 -2.22 15.53 20.71
CA ALA A 165 -3.48 14.99 21.22
C ALA A 165 -3.34 13.62 21.92
N GLY A 166 -2.22 12.91 21.71
CA GLY A 166 -2.07 11.53 22.15
C GLY A 166 -3.00 10.53 21.42
N GLY A 167 -3.57 10.94 20.30
CA GLY A 167 -4.58 10.22 19.52
C GLY A 167 -5.15 11.07 18.39
N ILE A 168 -6.39 10.82 17.97
CA ILE A 168 -7.07 11.63 16.97
C ILE A 168 -7.31 13.05 17.54
N PRO A 169 -6.79 14.10 16.88
CA PRO A 169 -6.91 15.47 17.40
C PRO A 169 -8.36 15.96 17.42
N PRO A 170 -8.73 16.87 18.36
CA PRO A 170 -10.11 17.34 18.52
C PRO A 170 -10.53 18.40 17.48
N TYR A 171 -10.05 18.28 16.26
CA TYR A 171 -10.45 19.16 15.16
C TYR A 171 -11.71 18.58 14.50
N LYS A 172 -12.73 19.43 14.31
CA LYS A 172 -14.02 18.99 13.72
C LYS A 172 -13.84 18.25 12.39
N GLU A 173 -12.93 18.73 11.56
CA GLU A 173 -12.62 18.12 10.27
C GLU A 173 -12.06 16.71 10.47
N THR A 174 -11.01 16.56 11.25
CA THR A 174 -10.35 15.26 11.48
C THR A 174 -11.28 14.27 12.19
N GLN A 175 -12.09 14.74 13.15
CA GLN A 175 -13.08 13.94 13.87
C GLN A 175 -14.20 13.40 12.94
N SER A 176 -14.51 14.08 11.85
CA SER A 176 -15.46 13.60 10.82
C SER A 176 -14.77 12.83 9.70
N TYR A 177 -13.55 13.19 9.34
CA TYR A 177 -12.77 12.59 8.26
C TYR A 177 -12.48 11.10 8.51
N VAL A 178 -11.93 10.79 9.70
CA VAL A 178 -11.53 9.41 10.01
C VAL A 178 -12.70 8.43 9.97
N PRO A 179 -13.83 8.64 10.72
CA PRO A 179 -14.94 7.70 10.67
C PRO A 179 -15.61 7.64 9.29
N LYS A 180 -15.70 8.76 8.56
CA LYS A 180 -16.24 8.79 7.19
C LYS A 180 -15.46 7.84 6.27
N ILE A 181 -14.11 7.86 6.31
CA ILE A 181 -13.29 7.00 5.47
C ILE A 181 -13.39 5.54 5.90
N MET A 182 -13.41 5.26 7.21
CA MET A 182 -13.60 3.90 7.71
C MET A 182 -14.95 3.30 7.28
N GLU A 183 -16.01 4.10 7.25
CA GLU A 183 -17.33 3.69 6.74
C GLU A 183 -17.29 3.47 5.22
N LEU A 184 -16.71 4.41 4.45
CA LEU A 184 -16.57 4.30 3.00
C LEU A 184 -15.75 3.08 2.58
N ALA A 185 -14.76 2.66 3.37
CA ALA A 185 -13.93 1.49 3.06
C ALA A 185 -14.76 0.22 2.91
N ALA A 186 -15.88 0.10 3.62
CA ALA A 186 -16.81 -1.03 3.46
C ALA A 186 -17.41 -1.11 2.05
N LYS A 187 -17.69 0.04 1.39
CA LYS A 187 -18.18 0.13 0.01
C LYS A 187 -17.17 -0.45 -0.99
N TYR A 188 -15.87 -0.31 -0.70
CA TYR A 188 -14.78 -0.75 -1.56
C TYR A 188 -14.26 -2.14 -1.23
N THR A 189 -14.76 -2.76 -0.16
CA THR A 189 -14.40 -4.14 0.17
C THR A 189 -15.06 -5.07 -0.84
N ALA A 190 -14.25 -5.76 -1.66
CA ALA A 190 -14.75 -6.83 -2.51
C ALA A 190 -15.39 -7.89 -1.61
N ALA A 191 -16.62 -8.29 -1.95
CA ALA A 191 -17.19 -9.46 -1.31
C ALA A 191 -16.15 -10.58 -1.43
N ARG A 192 -15.64 -11.06 -0.30
CA ARG A 192 -14.78 -12.24 -0.28
C ARG A 192 -15.56 -13.31 -1.03
N ALA A 193 -15.06 -13.74 -2.18
CA ALA A 193 -15.45 -15.02 -2.73
C ALA A 193 -15.14 -16.02 -1.60
N VAL A 194 -16.19 -16.41 -0.86
CA VAL A 194 -16.06 -17.41 0.19
C VAL A 194 -15.60 -18.66 -0.55
N GLY A 195 -14.30 -18.92 -0.48
CA GLY A 195 -13.69 -20.16 -0.92
C GLY A 195 -14.08 -21.29 0.06
N GLY A 196 -15.39 -21.49 0.18
CA GLY A 196 -16.03 -22.59 0.83
C GLY A 196 -16.97 -23.18 -0.20
N GLY A 197 -16.70 -24.39 -0.64
CA GLY A 197 -17.40 -25.13 -1.64
C GLY A 197 -18.92 -24.94 -1.61
N GLY A 198 -19.46 -24.31 -2.65
CA GLY A 198 -20.87 -24.05 -2.80
C GLY A 198 -21.19 -22.98 -3.85
N GLY A 199 -20.28 -22.65 -4.74
CA GLY A 199 -20.64 -21.89 -5.93
C GLY A 199 -21.73 -22.67 -6.67
N SER A 200 -22.87 -21.99 -6.97
CA SER A 200 -23.91 -22.62 -7.81
C SER A 200 -23.25 -23.24 -9.03
N ALA A 201 -23.79 -24.35 -9.54
CA ALA A 201 -23.27 -25.02 -10.74
C ALA A 201 -23.03 -24.01 -11.89
N GLY A 202 -23.85 -22.95 -11.99
CA GLY A 202 -23.67 -21.85 -12.93
C GLY A 202 -22.43 -20.99 -12.69
N GLY A 203 -22.07 -20.67 -11.42
CA GLY A 203 -20.86 -19.90 -11.10
C GLY A 203 -19.58 -20.68 -11.40
N GLN A 204 -19.56 -21.97 -11.11
CA GLN A 204 -18.43 -22.84 -11.46
C GLN A 204 -18.28 -23.01 -12.98
N ALA A 205 -19.40 -23.13 -13.69
CA ALA A 205 -19.43 -23.20 -15.15
C ALA A 205 -18.90 -21.89 -15.79
N ALA A 206 -19.29 -20.72 -15.26
CA ALA A 206 -18.79 -19.43 -15.71
C ALA A 206 -17.28 -19.29 -15.51
N ILE A 207 -16.75 -19.67 -14.32
CA ILE A 207 -15.31 -19.68 -14.05
C ILE A 207 -14.57 -20.63 -14.97
N ALA A 208 -15.12 -21.84 -15.23
CA ALA A 208 -14.52 -22.82 -16.11
C ALA A 208 -14.50 -22.32 -17.56
N ALA A 209 -15.59 -21.67 -18.02
CA ALA A 209 -15.67 -21.03 -19.33
C ALA A 209 -14.65 -19.89 -19.47
N ALA A 210 -14.53 -19.01 -18.48
CA ALA A 210 -13.57 -17.90 -18.51
C ALA A 210 -12.10 -18.38 -18.53
N ARG A 211 -11.79 -19.49 -17.85
CA ARG A 211 -10.42 -20.05 -17.80
C ARG A 211 -9.89 -20.49 -19.16
N GLN A 212 -10.75 -20.92 -20.09
CA GLN A 212 -10.31 -21.34 -21.42
C GLN A 212 -9.84 -20.18 -22.30
N TYR A 213 -10.14 -18.94 -21.89
CA TYR A 213 -9.72 -17.72 -22.59
C TYR A 213 -8.50 -17.05 -21.93
N LEU A 214 -7.92 -17.63 -20.88
CA LEU A 214 -6.69 -17.11 -20.28
C LEU A 214 -5.54 -17.21 -21.29
N GLY A 215 -4.96 -16.06 -21.62
CA GLY A 215 -3.87 -15.95 -22.59
C GLY A 215 -4.31 -15.70 -24.03
N VAL A 216 -5.60 -15.61 -24.31
CA VAL A 216 -6.11 -15.19 -25.61
C VAL A 216 -5.86 -13.68 -25.75
N PRO A 217 -5.21 -13.21 -26.85
CA PRO A 217 -4.97 -11.78 -27.06
C PRO A 217 -6.28 -11.00 -27.17
N TYR A 218 -6.29 -9.79 -26.61
CA TYR A 218 -7.39 -8.86 -26.83
C TYR A 218 -7.38 -8.36 -28.29
N VAL A 219 -8.51 -8.51 -28.97
CA VAL A 219 -8.71 -7.99 -30.33
C VAL A 219 -10.05 -7.27 -30.38
N TRP A 220 -10.05 -6.01 -30.70
CA TRP A 220 -11.27 -5.20 -30.74
C TRP A 220 -12.32 -5.83 -31.69
N GLY A 221 -13.53 -6.08 -31.19
CA GLY A 221 -14.60 -6.76 -31.92
C GLY A 221 -14.38 -8.25 -32.14
N GLY A 222 -13.48 -8.88 -31.39
CA GLY A 222 -13.20 -10.32 -31.49
C GLY A 222 -14.17 -11.15 -30.65
N GLU A 223 -14.88 -12.09 -31.32
CA GLU A 223 -15.82 -13.02 -30.67
C GLU A 223 -15.37 -14.48 -30.78
N SER A 224 -14.08 -14.74 -30.98
CA SER A 224 -13.54 -16.08 -31.20
C SER A 224 -12.39 -16.43 -30.28
N GLY A 225 -12.03 -17.71 -30.19
CA GLY A 225 -10.89 -18.18 -29.41
C GLY A 225 -9.51 -17.67 -29.86
N SER A 226 -9.45 -16.93 -31.00
CA SER A 226 -8.23 -16.24 -31.48
C SER A 226 -8.10 -14.80 -31.01
N GLY A 227 -9.14 -14.23 -30.41
CA GLY A 227 -9.14 -12.89 -29.82
C GLY A 227 -10.51 -12.55 -29.25
N LEU A 228 -10.52 -11.78 -28.17
CA LEU A 228 -11.72 -11.31 -27.45
C LEU A 228 -11.68 -9.79 -27.32
N ASP A 229 -12.83 -9.13 -27.30
CA ASP A 229 -13.02 -7.72 -26.95
C ASP A 229 -13.57 -7.51 -25.54
#